data_a892d9d740c7b8aad1e66d34d5d888f3
#
_entry.id   a892d9d740c7b8aad1e66d34d5d888f3
#
_cell.length_a   1.000
_cell.length_b   1.000
_cell.length_c   1.000
_cell.angle_alpha   90.00
_cell.angle_beta   90.00
_cell.angle_gamma   90.00
#
_symmetry.space_group_name_H-M   'P 1'
#
loop_
_entity.id
_entity.type
_entity.pdbx_description
1 polymer ?
#
loop_
_entity_poly.entity_id
_entity_poly.type
_entity_poly.pdbx_seq_one_letter_code
_entity_poly.pdbx_strand_id
1 'polypeptide(L)'
;MGKYFDELERAMQWLGQQPDTMFLGQAVEYKGTAMTNTLVNVPRQKLLEMPVNEEMQMGITNGIAVAGTVPISLFPRWNFLLCAVNQLVNHLDRLKAYS
;
A
#
# COMPACT_ATOMS: atom_id res chain seq x y z
N MET A 1 21.71 -0.51 -0.97
CA MET A 1 21.63 0.54 -1.97
C MET A 1 21.36 1.91 -1.32
N GLY A 2 22.17 2.32 -0.41
CA GLY A 2 22.11 3.60 0.24
C GLY A 2 21.10 3.72 1.37
N LYS A 3 21.21 4.83 2.09
CA LYS A 3 20.42 5.05 3.31
C LYS A 3 18.92 5.14 3.07
N TYR A 4 18.52 5.65 1.90
CA TYR A 4 17.11 5.81 1.59
C TYR A 4 16.38 4.46 1.56
N PHE A 5 16.95 3.50 0.83
CA PHE A 5 16.33 2.18 0.73
C PHE A 5 16.46 1.39 2.03
N ASP A 6 17.54 1.57 2.77
CA ASP A 6 17.68 0.93 4.08
C ASP A 6 16.63 1.43 5.05
N GLU A 7 16.34 2.72 5.04
CA GLU A 7 15.30 3.29 5.87
C GLU A 7 13.91 2.85 5.45
N LEU A 8 13.65 2.72 4.14
CA LEU A 8 12.37 2.21 3.65
C LEU A 8 12.16 0.77 4.11
N GLU A 9 13.20 -0.07 3.98
CA GLU A 9 13.10 -1.46 4.41
C GLU A 9 12.83 -1.55 5.91
N ARG A 10 13.52 -0.72 6.69
CA ARG A 10 13.32 -0.69 8.14
C ARG A 10 11.91 -0.23 8.50
N ALA A 11 11.43 0.80 7.84
CA ALA A 11 10.08 1.32 8.08
C ALA A 11 9.01 0.29 7.71
N MET A 12 9.18 -0.40 6.58
CA MET A 12 8.24 -1.43 6.16
C MET A 12 8.26 -2.62 7.11
N GLN A 13 9.44 -2.99 7.60
CA GLN A 13 9.55 -4.06 8.58
C GLN A 13 8.79 -3.70 9.87
N TRP A 14 8.95 -2.46 10.33
CA TRP A 14 8.25 -2.00 11.52
C TRP A 14 6.74 -2.03 11.31
N LEU A 15 6.27 -1.52 10.18
CA LEU A 15 4.84 -1.57 9.86
C LEU A 15 4.34 -3.00 9.76
N GLY A 16 5.14 -3.90 9.20
CA GLY A 16 4.77 -5.31 9.07
C GLY A 16 4.66 -6.02 10.41
N GLN A 17 5.30 -5.51 11.45
CA GLN A 17 5.22 -6.08 12.80
C GLN A 17 3.97 -5.65 13.55
N GLN A 18 3.26 -4.62 13.06
CA GLN A 18 2.04 -4.19 13.71
C GLN A 18 0.91 -5.19 13.42
N PRO A 19 0.03 -5.46 14.39
CA PRO A 19 -0.95 -6.55 14.23
C PRO A 19 -2.04 -6.26 13.20
N ASP A 20 -2.32 -5.00 12.90
CA ASP A 20 -3.47 -4.60 12.12
C ASP A 20 -3.11 -3.98 10.77
N THR A 21 -1.92 -4.27 10.24
CA THR A 21 -1.50 -3.71 8.96
C THR A 21 -1.66 -4.70 7.81
N MET A 22 -1.89 -4.19 6.61
CA MET A 22 -1.93 -4.96 5.37
C MET A 22 -1.32 -4.12 4.25
N PHE A 23 -0.52 -4.75 3.41
CA PHE A 23 0.18 -4.08 2.31
C PHE A 23 -0.44 -4.49 0.99
N LEU A 24 -0.78 -3.54 0.15
CA LEU A 24 -1.37 -3.87 -1.16
C LEU A 24 -0.79 -2.99 -2.25
N GLY A 25 -0.64 -3.57 -3.41
CA GLY A 25 -0.11 -2.88 -4.57
C GLY A 25 0.37 -3.83 -5.63
N GLN A 26 0.92 -3.26 -6.70
CA GLN A 26 1.53 -4.04 -7.77
C GLN A 26 2.95 -4.39 -7.39
N ALA A 27 3.39 -5.59 -7.77
CA ALA A 27 4.75 -6.07 -7.52
C ALA A 27 5.11 -6.12 -6.04
N VAL A 28 4.15 -6.38 -5.17
CA VAL A 28 4.44 -6.54 -3.74
C VAL A 28 4.84 -7.97 -3.42
N GLU A 29 4.37 -8.95 -4.21
CA GLU A 29 4.71 -10.36 -4.00
C GLU A 29 5.81 -10.86 -4.93
N TYR A 30 6.10 -10.16 -6.01
CA TYR A 30 7.12 -10.58 -6.97
C TYR A 30 8.49 -10.09 -6.56
N LYS A 31 9.44 -11.02 -6.47
CA LYS A 31 10.81 -10.70 -6.06
C LYS A 31 11.58 -10.00 -7.18
N GLY A 32 12.59 -9.22 -6.80
CA GLY A 32 13.52 -8.64 -7.74
C GLY A 32 13.23 -7.21 -8.17
N THR A 33 12.18 -6.59 -7.64
CA THR A 33 11.93 -5.17 -7.88
C THR A 33 12.38 -4.34 -6.69
N ALA A 34 12.61 -3.05 -6.90
CA ALA A 34 12.95 -2.14 -5.81
C ALA A 34 11.84 -2.12 -4.75
N MET A 35 10.59 -2.17 -5.19
CA MET A 35 9.44 -2.20 -4.29
C MET A 35 9.47 -3.45 -3.41
N THR A 36 9.61 -4.63 -4.03
CA THR A 36 9.62 -5.89 -3.30
C THR A 36 10.79 -5.97 -2.33
N ASN A 37 11.94 -5.39 -2.71
CA ASN A 37 13.12 -5.42 -1.85
C ASN A 37 12.90 -4.68 -0.54
N THR A 38 12.04 -3.67 -0.50
CA THR A 38 11.73 -2.98 0.75
C THR A 38 10.78 -3.79 1.63
N LEU A 39 10.16 -4.83 1.09
CA LEU A 39 9.17 -5.64 1.79
C LEU A 39 9.70 -7.02 2.20
N VAL A 40 11.02 -7.25 2.10
CA VAL A 40 11.58 -8.58 2.35
C VAL A 40 11.34 -9.08 3.78
N ASN A 41 11.17 -8.19 4.73
CA ASN A 41 10.95 -8.56 6.13
C ASN A 41 9.48 -8.43 6.55
N VAL A 42 8.57 -8.22 5.60
CA VAL A 42 7.14 -8.16 5.87
C VAL A 42 6.55 -9.57 5.70
N PRO A 43 5.75 -10.07 6.64
CA PRO A 43 5.12 -11.38 6.50
C PRO A 43 4.30 -11.48 5.22
N ARG A 44 4.47 -12.58 4.48
CA ARG A 44 3.83 -12.73 3.17
C ARG A 44 2.30 -12.70 3.24
N GLN A 45 1.71 -13.18 4.32
CA GLN A 45 0.27 -13.15 4.46
C GLN A 45 -0.31 -11.74 4.57
N LYS A 46 0.55 -10.73 4.77
CA LYS A 46 0.13 -9.33 4.80
C LYS A 46 0.24 -8.64 3.44
N LEU A 47 0.78 -9.33 2.44
CA LEU A 47 0.98 -8.78 1.10
C LEU A 47 -0.18 -9.17 0.20
N LEU A 48 -0.84 -8.18 -0.40
CA LEU A 48 -1.92 -8.41 -1.36
C LEU A 48 -1.49 -7.85 -2.71
N GLU A 49 -1.23 -8.75 -3.66
CA GLU A 49 -0.86 -8.36 -5.00
C GLU A 49 -2.09 -7.86 -5.76
N MET A 50 -1.98 -6.67 -6.33
CA MET A 50 -3.08 -6.04 -7.05
C MET A 50 -2.83 -6.06 -8.56
N PRO A 51 -3.87 -6.19 -9.38
CA PRO A 51 -3.71 -6.01 -10.82
C PRO A 51 -3.44 -4.55 -11.15
N VAL A 52 -3.08 -4.27 -12.39
CA VAL A 52 -2.80 -2.91 -12.86
C VAL A 52 -4.12 -2.14 -12.97
N ASN A 53 -4.57 -1.59 -11.85
CA ASN A 53 -5.78 -0.77 -11.76
C ASN A 53 -5.68 0.06 -10.48
N GLU A 54 -5.09 1.25 -10.61
CA GLU A 54 -4.81 2.11 -9.45
C GLU A 54 -6.08 2.60 -8.78
N GLU A 55 -7.13 2.86 -9.53
CA GLU A 55 -8.39 3.29 -8.93
C GLU A 55 -9.01 2.17 -8.08
N MET A 56 -9.00 0.95 -8.59
CA MET A 56 -9.47 -0.21 -7.83
C MET A 56 -8.61 -0.43 -6.59
N GLN A 57 -7.28 -0.30 -6.73
CA GLN A 57 -6.38 -0.45 -5.60
C GLN A 57 -6.71 0.54 -4.49
N MET A 58 -6.90 1.80 -4.84
CA MET A 58 -7.21 2.82 -3.85
C MET A 58 -8.60 2.61 -3.25
N GLY A 59 -9.57 2.16 -4.06
CA GLY A 59 -10.90 1.84 -3.55
C GLY A 59 -10.88 0.71 -2.54
N ILE A 60 -10.11 -0.35 -2.82
CA ILE A 60 -9.92 -1.45 -1.87
C ILE A 60 -9.19 -0.96 -0.62
N THR A 61 -8.18 -0.09 -0.79
CA THR A 61 -7.48 0.53 0.33
C THR A 61 -8.46 1.25 1.26
N ASN A 62 -9.35 2.05 0.68
CA ASN A 62 -10.36 2.77 1.45
C ASN A 62 -11.28 1.81 2.20
N GLY A 63 -11.70 0.72 1.55
CA GLY A 63 -12.56 -0.28 2.18
C GLY A 63 -11.87 -1.00 3.34
N ILE A 64 -10.58 -1.32 3.18
CA ILE A 64 -9.81 -1.95 4.24
C ILE A 64 -9.71 -1.02 5.45
N ALA A 65 -9.49 0.26 5.22
CA ALA A 65 -9.41 1.25 6.30
C ALA A 65 -10.75 1.37 7.04
N VAL A 66 -11.85 1.40 6.30
CA VAL A 66 -13.19 1.47 6.90
C VAL A 66 -13.47 0.22 7.74
N ALA A 67 -12.95 -0.93 7.31
CA ALA A 67 -13.12 -2.18 8.04
C ALA A 67 -12.26 -2.30 9.30
N GLY A 68 -11.38 -1.33 9.56
CA GLY A 68 -10.60 -1.28 10.79
C GLY A 68 -9.16 -1.75 10.67
N THR A 69 -8.71 -2.16 9.50
CA THR A 69 -7.31 -2.52 9.24
C THR A 69 -6.56 -1.29 8.71
N VAL A 70 -5.28 -1.20 9.01
CA VAL A 70 -4.43 -0.11 8.53
C VAL A 70 -3.80 -0.54 7.21
N PRO A 71 -4.27 -0.01 6.07
CA PRO A 71 -3.72 -0.39 4.77
C PRO A 71 -2.49 0.45 4.44
N ILE A 72 -1.47 -0.21 3.92
CA ILE A 72 -0.30 0.45 3.34
C ILE A 72 -0.40 0.21 1.83
N SER A 73 -0.85 1.21 1.10
CA SER A 73 -1.07 1.12 -0.34
C SER A 73 0.15 1.61 -1.08
N LEU A 74 0.72 0.76 -1.93
CA LEU A 74 2.03 0.99 -2.54
C LEU A 74 1.87 1.29 -4.02
N PHE A 75 2.40 2.43 -4.45
CA PHE A 75 2.42 2.85 -5.84
C PHE A 75 3.88 3.00 -6.26
N PRO A 76 4.38 2.17 -7.19
CA PRO A 76 5.80 2.16 -7.51
C PRO A 76 6.31 3.43 -8.18
N ARG A 77 5.41 4.24 -8.75
CA ARG A 77 5.77 5.51 -9.37
C ARG A 77 4.75 6.57 -9.00
N TRP A 78 5.23 7.79 -8.78
CA TRP A 78 4.37 8.90 -8.39
C TRP A 78 3.23 9.15 -9.39
N ASN A 79 3.53 9.06 -10.69
CA ASN A 79 2.52 9.32 -11.71
C ASN A 79 1.39 8.28 -11.70
N PHE A 80 1.62 7.08 -11.19
CA PHE A 80 0.56 6.08 -11.09
C PHE A 80 -0.45 6.44 -10.02
N LEU A 81 -0.06 7.19 -9.01
CA LEU A 81 -0.98 7.66 -7.99
C LEU A 81 -2.05 8.58 -8.59
N LEU A 82 -1.72 9.31 -9.65
CA LEU A 82 -2.68 10.17 -10.33
C LEU A 82 -3.89 9.38 -10.85
N CYS A 83 -3.70 8.12 -11.21
CA CYS A 83 -4.80 7.27 -11.67
C CYS A 83 -5.77 6.91 -10.53
N ALA A 84 -5.37 7.14 -9.30
CA ALA A 84 -6.19 6.85 -8.12
C ALA A 84 -6.78 8.11 -7.49
N VAL A 85 -6.60 9.27 -8.11
CA VAL A 85 -7.01 10.56 -7.53
C VAL A 85 -8.51 10.62 -7.26
N ASN A 86 -9.32 10.03 -8.13
CA ASN A 86 -10.77 10.00 -7.91
C ASN A 86 -11.12 9.39 -6.56
N GLN A 87 -10.51 8.27 -6.21
CA GLN A 87 -10.79 7.61 -4.94
C GLN A 87 -10.29 8.44 -3.75
N LEU A 88 -9.17 9.14 -3.91
CA LEU A 88 -8.64 9.99 -2.85
C LEU A 88 -9.50 11.22 -2.62
N VAL A 89 -9.87 11.91 -3.69
CA VAL A 89 -10.53 13.21 -3.58
C VAL A 89 -12.03 13.07 -3.40
N ASN A 90 -12.66 12.18 -4.16
CA ASN A 90 -14.11 12.10 -4.20
C ASN A 90 -14.70 11.03 -3.26
N HIS A 91 -13.87 10.12 -2.77
CA HIS A 91 -14.35 9.06 -1.89
C HIS A 91 -13.69 9.10 -0.53
N LEU A 92 -12.36 8.93 -0.46
CA LEU A 92 -11.67 8.89 0.83
C LEU A 92 -11.88 10.19 1.63
N ASP A 93 -11.71 11.32 0.97
CA ASP A 93 -11.84 12.63 1.62
C ASP A 93 -13.24 12.85 2.19
N ARG A 94 -14.25 12.19 1.61
CA ARG A 94 -15.65 12.37 2.00
C ARG A 94 -16.22 11.27 2.87
N LEU A 95 -15.48 10.19 3.12
CA LEU A 95 -16.00 9.07 3.89
C LEU A 95 -16.51 9.49 5.27
N LYS A 96 -15.82 10.39 5.92
CA LYS A 96 -16.19 10.87 7.24
C LYS A 96 -17.54 11.62 7.22
N ALA A 97 -17.80 12.33 6.11
CA ALA A 97 -19.05 13.10 5.97
C ALA A 97 -20.25 12.19 5.75
N TYR A 98 -20.03 10.98 5.22
CA TYR A 98 -21.10 10.04 4.91
C TYR A 98 -21.37 9.04 6.03
N SER A 99 -20.48 8.94 6.99
CA SER A 99 -20.59 7.94 8.07
C SER A 99 -21.28 8.46 9.34
#